data_18c92c5f9983dca304cff3706e11ee24
#
_entry.id   18c92c5f9983dca304cff3706e11ee24
#
_cell.length_a   1.000
_cell.length_b   1.000
_cell.length_c   1.000
_cell.angle_alpha   90.00
_cell.angle_beta   90.00
_cell.angle_gamma   90.00
#
_symmetry.space_group_name_H-M   'P 1'
#
loop_
_entity.id
_entity.type
_entity.pdbx_description
1 polymer ?
#
loop_
_entity_poly.entity_id
_entity_poly.type
_entity_poly.pdbx_seq_one_letter_code
_entity_poly.pdbx_strand_id
1 'polypeptide(L)'
;MALSLQQKITDPNQGVYLIGTTPPKAGTAEDKTQRIAKKLLARLNEVEYDGLVVYDIQDESSRVSSERPFPFHATLDPREYSLLLRKLARRDVITYKSVAQRDAAEFRDWLGETARDYQLQNLVLVGSPSSNGTIKLSLADAYRELAEHPADVYLGGVAIAERHASKGNEHQRLIEKSAQGCQFFITQAVYNAQATIDLL
;
A
#
# COMPACT_ATOMS: atom_id res chain seq x y z
N MET A 1 -24.33 13.41 3.10
CA MET A 1 -23.29 12.49 3.66
C MET A 1 -22.00 12.74 2.89
N ALA A 2 -20.86 12.73 3.55
CA ALA A 2 -19.58 12.80 2.84
C ALA A 2 -19.37 11.51 2.02
N LEU A 3 -18.80 11.66 0.81
CA LEU A 3 -18.45 10.51 -0.04
C LEU A 3 -17.39 9.65 0.63
N SER A 4 -17.48 8.32 0.51
CA SER A 4 -16.41 7.41 0.92
C SER A 4 -15.18 7.58 0.01
N LEU A 5 -14.02 7.13 0.46
CA LEU A 5 -12.80 7.19 -0.36
C LEU A 5 -12.97 6.43 -1.68
N GLN A 6 -13.62 5.28 -1.66
CA GLN A 6 -13.92 4.50 -2.87
C GLN A 6 -14.79 5.29 -3.86
N GLN A 7 -15.85 5.96 -3.38
CA GLN A 7 -16.70 6.80 -4.21
C GLN A 7 -15.93 7.98 -4.82
N LYS A 8 -15.01 8.59 -4.05
CA LYS A 8 -14.15 9.67 -4.58
C LYS A 8 -13.15 9.17 -5.63
N ILE A 9 -12.52 8.02 -5.42
CA ILE A 9 -11.57 7.43 -6.37
C ILE A 9 -12.25 7.06 -7.70
N THR A 10 -13.52 6.66 -7.65
CA THR A 10 -14.28 6.27 -8.86
C THR A 10 -14.94 7.43 -9.61
N ASP A 11 -15.00 8.61 -8.99
CA ASP A 11 -15.59 9.81 -9.64
C ASP A 11 -14.49 10.58 -10.40
N PRO A 12 -14.53 10.62 -11.74
CA PRO A 12 -13.51 11.31 -12.54
C PRO A 12 -13.52 12.84 -12.36
N ASN A 13 -14.55 13.39 -11.73
CA ASN A 13 -14.67 14.82 -11.45
C ASN A 13 -14.18 15.21 -10.06
N GLN A 14 -13.71 14.26 -9.27
CA GLN A 14 -13.22 14.49 -7.91
C GLN A 14 -11.70 14.35 -7.84
N GLY A 15 -11.04 15.36 -7.29
CA GLY A 15 -9.64 15.21 -6.83
C GLY A 15 -9.60 14.39 -5.55
N VAL A 16 -8.59 13.53 -5.41
CA VAL A 16 -8.36 12.73 -4.20
C VAL A 16 -6.98 13.07 -3.64
N TYR A 17 -6.95 13.53 -2.40
CA TYR A 17 -5.73 13.89 -1.70
C TYR A 17 -5.40 12.86 -0.63
N LEU A 18 -4.31 12.13 -0.81
CA LEU A 18 -3.85 11.09 0.10
C LEU A 18 -2.51 11.45 0.73
N ILE A 19 -2.37 11.19 2.00
CA ILE A 19 -1.10 11.38 2.72
C ILE A 19 -0.47 10.01 3.00
N GLY A 20 0.72 9.80 2.44
CA GLY A 20 1.50 8.58 2.67
C GLY A 20 2.28 8.62 3.98
N THR A 21 2.31 7.51 4.70
CA THR A 21 3.10 7.32 5.92
C THR A 21 3.59 5.89 6.04
N THR A 22 4.58 5.68 6.90
CA THR A 22 5.09 4.36 7.26
C THR A 22 4.80 4.06 8.72
N PRO A 23 4.53 2.80 9.07
CA PRO A 23 4.47 2.41 10.48
C PRO A 23 5.82 2.69 11.17
N PRO A 24 5.85 2.83 12.49
CA PRO A 24 7.08 2.82 13.27
C PRO A 24 7.88 1.52 13.06
N LYS A 25 9.16 1.54 13.41
CA LYS A 25 10.04 0.35 13.34
C LYS A 25 9.45 -0.80 14.14
N ALA A 26 9.65 -2.02 13.67
CA ALA A 26 9.31 -3.23 14.41
C ALA A 26 9.86 -3.19 15.85
N GLY A 27 9.07 -3.68 16.80
CA GLY A 27 9.43 -3.62 18.22
C GLY A 27 9.18 -2.26 18.91
N THR A 28 8.63 -1.26 18.20
CA THR A 28 8.24 0.00 18.86
C THR A 28 7.07 -0.26 19.82
N ALA A 29 7.21 0.18 21.06
CA ALA A 29 6.18 0.01 22.09
C ALA A 29 4.87 0.75 21.71
N GLU A 30 3.74 0.20 22.15
CA GLU A 30 2.40 0.69 21.80
C GLU A 30 2.19 2.17 22.16
N ASP A 31 2.58 2.58 23.37
CA ASP A 31 2.48 3.98 23.84
C ASP A 31 3.26 4.94 22.94
N LYS A 32 4.46 4.52 22.50
CA LYS A 32 5.27 5.30 21.56
C LYS A 32 4.65 5.33 20.18
N THR A 33 4.07 4.23 19.71
CA THR A 33 3.35 4.15 18.43
C THR A 33 2.16 5.11 18.43
N GLN A 34 1.39 5.13 19.51
CA GLN A 34 0.27 6.08 19.67
C GLN A 34 0.73 7.54 19.67
N ARG A 35 1.85 7.86 20.36
CA ARG A 35 2.42 9.21 20.34
C ARG A 35 2.86 9.64 18.94
N ILE A 36 3.48 8.74 18.18
CA ILE A 36 3.90 9.00 16.80
C ILE A 36 2.67 9.27 15.92
N ALA A 37 1.63 8.44 16.00
CA ALA A 37 0.39 8.62 15.26
C ALA A 37 -0.28 9.98 15.58
N LYS A 38 -0.44 10.30 16.86
CA LYS A 38 -1.02 11.59 17.29
C LYS A 38 -0.20 12.78 16.81
N LYS A 39 1.14 12.70 16.85
CA LYS A 39 2.02 13.77 16.35
C LYS A 39 1.91 13.95 14.83
N LEU A 40 1.78 12.86 14.07
CA LEU A 40 1.51 12.91 12.64
C LEU A 40 0.19 13.65 12.37
N LEU A 41 -0.89 13.18 13.00
CA LEU A 41 -2.23 13.75 12.78
C LEU A 41 -2.32 15.21 13.21
N ALA A 42 -1.65 15.60 14.29
CA ALA A 42 -1.58 17.00 14.71
C ALA A 42 -0.94 17.91 13.64
N ARG A 43 0.04 17.41 12.90
CA ARG A 43 0.65 18.14 11.77
C ARG A 43 -0.25 18.22 10.55
N LEU A 44 -1.18 17.28 10.40
CA LEU A 44 -2.12 17.22 9.28
C LEU A 44 -3.40 18.03 9.54
N ASN A 45 -3.60 18.59 10.74
CA ASN A 45 -4.81 19.35 11.06
C ASN A 45 -5.04 20.58 10.16
N GLU A 46 -3.96 21.13 9.58
CA GLU A 46 -4.01 22.28 8.68
C GLU A 46 -4.04 21.89 7.19
N VAL A 47 -4.07 20.59 6.89
CA VAL A 47 -4.04 20.07 5.54
C VAL A 47 -5.36 19.38 5.23
N GLU A 48 -5.97 19.74 4.10
CA GLU A 48 -7.11 19.00 3.59
C GLU A 48 -6.62 17.72 2.90
N TYR A 49 -7.16 16.56 3.35
CA TYR A 49 -6.88 15.26 2.75
C TYR A 49 -8.07 14.32 2.93
N ASP A 50 -8.19 13.38 2.02
CA ASP A 50 -9.33 12.44 1.96
C ASP A 50 -9.04 11.15 2.72
N GLY A 51 -7.79 10.72 2.73
CA GLY A 51 -7.39 9.48 3.37
C GLY A 51 -5.89 9.37 3.57
N LEU A 52 -5.49 8.29 4.22
CA LEU A 52 -4.09 7.98 4.50
C LEU A 52 -3.67 6.73 3.72
N VAL A 53 -2.39 6.68 3.34
CA VAL A 53 -1.75 5.48 2.78
C VAL A 53 -0.70 5.00 3.76
N VAL A 54 -0.81 3.76 4.21
CA VAL A 54 0.16 3.13 5.12
C VAL A 54 0.96 2.09 4.34
N TYR A 55 2.25 2.36 4.17
CA TYR A 55 3.16 1.49 3.42
C TYR A 55 3.63 0.30 4.25
N ASP A 56 3.81 -0.85 3.60
CA ASP A 56 4.46 -2.04 4.16
C ASP A 56 5.95 -2.01 3.82
N ILE A 57 6.79 -1.59 4.77
CA ILE A 57 8.23 -1.51 4.58
C ILE A 57 8.86 -2.80 5.10
N GLN A 58 9.53 -3.49 4.21
CA GLN A 58 10.32 -4.68 4.52
C GLN A 58 11.78 -4.30 4.80
N ASP A 59 12.50 -5.17 5.50
CA ASP A 59 13.95 -4.99 5.65
C ASP A 59 14.62 -5.19 4.28
N GLU A 60 15.19 -4.14 3.74
CA GLU A 60 15.92 -4.13 2.48
C GLU A 60 17.42 -3.90 2.69
N SER A 61 17.94 -4.14 3.90
CA SER A 61 19.35 -3.90 4.24
C SER A 61 20.32 -4.68 3.34
N SER A 62 19.90 -5.85 2.84
CA SER A 62 20.68 -6.67 1.92
C SER A 62 20.58 -6.28 0.43
N ARG A 63 19.71 -5.32 0.09
CA ARG A 63 19.40 -4.98 -1.32
C ARG A 63 20.48 -4.16 -2.01
N VAL A 64 21.22 -3.36 -1.26
CA VAL A 64 22.22 -2.43 -1.80
C VAL A 64 23.50 -2.57 -0.98
N SER A 65 24.63 -2.75 -1.68
CA SER A 65 25.97 -2.86 -1.04
C SER A 65 26.49 -1.53 -0.49
N SER A 66 25.92 -0.40 -0.91
CA SER A 66 26.30 0.93 -0.40
C SER A 66 25.57 1.24 0.90
N GLU A 67 26.27 1.77 1.89
CA GLU A 67 25.70 2.25 3.13
C GLU A 67 24.68 3.36 2.85
N ARG A 68 23.46 3.18 3.33
CA ARG A 68 22.40 4.21 3.23
C ARG A 68 22.38 5.03 4.51
N PRO A 69 22.30 6.36 4.43
CA PRO A 69 22.15 7.20 5.63
C PRO A 69 20.93 6.84 6.48
N PHE A 70 19.88 6.30 5.82
CA PHE A 70 18.64 5.84 6.43
C PHE A 70 18.28 4.45 5.90
N PRO A 71 18.82 3.37 6.52
CA PRO A 71 18.49 2.01 6.08
C PRO A 71 17.01 1.69 6.34
N PHE A 72 16.38 0.99 5.39
CA PHE A 72 15.03 0.49 5.57
C PHE A 72 15.06 -0.69 6.54
N HIS A 73 14.51 -0.47 7.72
CA HIS A 73 14.25 -1.51 8.70
C HIS A 73 12.80 -1.97 8.60
N ALA A 74 12.54 -3.22 8.95
CA ALA A 74 11.19 -3.72 9.07
C ALA A 74 10.35 -2.83 10.01
N THR A 75 9.12 -2.60 9.64
CA THR A 75 8.16 -1.80 10.42
C THR A 75 7.19 -2.71 11.17
N LEU A 76 6.39 -2.13 12.07
CA LEU A 76 5.21 -2.81 12.62
C LEU A 76 4.27 -3.25 11.48
N ASP A 77 3.40 -4.22 11.77
CA ASP A 77 2.37 -4.64 10.80
C ASP A 77 1.56 -3.43 10.35
N PRO A 78 1.49 -3.15 9.03
CA PRO A 78 0.77 -1.99 8.52
C PRO A 78 -0.72 -2.00 8.90
N ARG A 79 -1.33 -3.17 9.17
CA ARG A 79 -2.73 -3.29 9.60
C ARG A 79 -2.95 -2.64 10.97
N GLU A 80 -2.07 -2.90 11.93
CA GLU A 80 -2.15 -2.33 13.28
C GLU A 80 -2.08 -0.80 13.23
N TYR A 81 -1.14 -0.29 12.45
CA TYR A 81 -0.96 1.15 12.31
C TYR A 81 -2.10 1.80 11.51
N SER A 82 -2.60 1.14 10.48
CA SER A 82 -3.78 1.57 9.70
C SER A 82 -5.02 1.66 10.59
N LEU A 83 -5.28 0.64 11.41
CA LEU A 83 -6.40 0.64 12.34
C LEU A 83 -6.30 1.78 13.37
N LEU A 84 -5.11 2.00 13.91
CA LEU A 84 -4.85 3.10 14.84
C LEU A 84 -5.12 4.47 14.19
N LEU A 85 -4.55 4.70 13.00
CA LEU A 85 -4.73 5.95 12.26
C LEU A 85 -6.18 6.17 11.87
N ARG A 86 -6.89 5.13 11.38
CA ARG A 86 -8.31 5.21 11.03
C ARG A 86 -9.16 5.63 12.24
N LYS A 87 -8.90 5.04 13.41
CA LYS A 87 -9.62 5.38 14.65
C LYS A 87 -9.37 6.83 15.09
N LEU A 88 -8.12 7.29 14.99
CA LEU A 88 -7.74 8.63 15.46
C LEU A 88 -8.14 9.73 14.47
N ALA A 89 -7.93 9.50 13.17
CA ALA A 89 -8.21 10.48 12.12
C ALA A 89 -9.69 10.50 11.70
N ARG A 90 -10.44 9.40 11.92
CA ARG A 90 -11.79 9.19 11.41
C ARG A 90 -11.87 9.38 9.88
N ARG A 91 -10.84 8.88 9.18
CA ARG A 91 -10.70 8.90 7.73
C ARG A 91 -10.32 7.53 7.22
N ASP A 92 -10.61 7.28 5.96
CA ASP A 92 -10.25 6.05 5.29
C ASP A 92 -8.72 5.88 5.20
N VAL A 93 -8.30 4.63 5.22
CA VAL A 93 -6.88 4.25 5.10
C VAL A 93 -6.73 3.21 4.01
N ILE A 94 -5.76 3.39 3.14
CA ILE A 94 -5.29 2.39 2.18
C ILE A 94 -4.07 1.70 2.81
N THR A 95 -4.14 0.39 2.95
CA THR A 95 -3.08 -0.41 3.56
C THR A 95 -2.30 -1.17 2.50
N TYR A 96 -0.99 -0.98 2.45
CA TYR A 96 -0.11 -1.76 1.59
C TYR A 96 0.23 -3.10 2.20
N LYS A 97 0.43 -4.10 1.32
CA LYS A 97 0.94 -5.42 1.73
C LYS A 97 1.92 -5.98 0.70
N SER A 98 3.14 -6.25 1.16
CA SER A 98 4.11 -7.06 0.42
C SER A 98 3.76 -8.54 0.59
N VAL A 99 3.52 -9.23 -0.53
CA VAL A 99 3.06 -10.62 -0.53
C VAL A 99 4.19 -11.64 -0.63
N ALA A 100 5.36 -11.23 -1.11
CA ALA A 100 6.43 -12.13 -1.51
C ALA A 100 6.99 -13.03 -0.39
N GLN A 101 6.85 -12.65 0.87
CA GLN A 101 7.42 -13.37 2.02
C GLN A 101 6.45 -14.41 2.62
N ARG A 102 5.21 -14.46 2.17
CA ARG A 102 4.18 -15.39 2.65
C ARG A 102 3.90 -16.45 1.60
N ASP A 103 3.54 -17.65 2.04
CA ASP A 103 2.92 -18.61 1.14
C ASP A 103 1.41 -18.33 0.97
N ALA A 104 0.74 -19.11 0.10
CA ALA A 104 -0.66 -18.90 -0.21
C ALA A 104 -1.59 -19.08 1.01
N ALA A 105 -1.30 -20.05 1.88
CA ALA A 105 -2.10 -20.30 3.08
C ALA A 105 -1.94 -19.16 4.08
N GLU A 106 -0.70 -18.75 4.39
CA GLU A 106 -0.39 -17.60 5.23
C GLU A 106 -1.02 -16.30 4.70
N PHE A 107 -1.13 -16.17 3.39
CA PHE A 107 -1.76 -14.98 2.79
C PHE A 107 -3.28 -15.00 2.91
N ARG A 108 -3.94 -16.15 2.71
CA ARG A 108 -5.39 -16.30 2.95
C ARG A 108 -5.76 -16.01 4.40
N ASP A 109 -5.00 -16.54 5.36
CA ASP A 109 -5.21 -16.27 6.78
C ASP A 109 -5.06 -14.77 7.07
N TRP A 110 -4.03 -14.14 6.50
CA TRP A 110 -3.81 -12.69 6.62
C TRP A 110 -4.99 -11.87 6.07
N LEU A 111 -5.58 -12.28 4.93
CA LEU A 111 -6.77 -11.64 4.36
C LEU A 111 -7.98 -11.77 5.30
N GLY A 112 -8.21 -12.98 5.81
CA GLY A 112 -9.30 -13.25 6.75
C GLY A 112 -9.21 -12.42 8.03
N GLU A 113 -8.02 -12.36 8.64
CA GLU A 113 -7.76 -11.50 9.79
C GLU A 113 -7.94 -10.01 9.44
N THR A 114 -7.44 -9.57 8.28
CA THR A 114 -7.53 -8.17 7.82
C THR A 114 -8.99 -7.72 7.74
N ALA A 115 -9.87 -8.56 7.19
CA ALA A 115 -11.28 -8.26 7.08
C ALA A 115 -11.99 -8.33 8.43
N ARG A 116 -11.77 -9.41 9.20
CA ARG A 116 -12.51 -9.70 10.43
C ARG A 116 -12.06 -8.83 11.60
N ASP A 117 -10.75 -8.76 11.85
CA ASP A 117 -10.21 -8.21 13.08
C ASP A 117 -9.80 -6.73 12.91
N TYR A 118 -9.33 -6.35 11.73
CA TYR A 118 -8.94 -4.99 11.42
C TYR A 118 -10.01 -4.21 10.63
N GLN A 119 -10.94 -4.89 9.99
CA GLN A 119 -12.00 -4.28 9.16
C GLN A 119 -11.42 -3.31 8.11
N LEU A 120 -10.29 -3.65 7.50
CA LEU A 120 -9.62 -2.89 6.47
C LEU A 120 -10.01 -3.44 5.09
N GLN A 121 -10.56 -2.59 4.25
CA GLN A 121 -11.05 -2.96 2.91
C GLN A 121 -10.17 -2.41 1.79
N ASN A 122 -9.58 -1.22 1.96
CA ASN A 122 -8.77 -0.62 0.91
C ASN A 122 -7.33 -1.14 0.99
N LEU A 123 -6.97 -2.04 0.09
CA LEU A 123 -5.66 -2.68 0.08
C LEU A 123 -4.90 -2.42 -1.21
N VAL A 124 -3.58 -2.27 -1.11
CA VAL A 124 -2.66 -2.29 -2.26
C VAL A 124 -1.67 -3.43 -2.05
N LEU A 125 -1.71 -4.42 -2.94
CA LEU A 125 -0.76 -5.53 -2.92
C LEU A 125 0.48 -5.18 -3.75
N VAL A 126 1.65 -5.48 -3.19
CA VAL A 126 2.94 -5.29 -3.85
C VAL A 126 3.75 -6.59 -3.85
N GLY A 127 4.46 -6.82 -4.93
CA GLY A 127 5.36 -7.98 -5.07
C GLY A 127 6.67 -7.79 -4.30
N SER A 128 7.67 -8.62 -4.63
CA SER A 128 9.00 -8.49 -4.05
C SER A 128 9.65 -7.16 -4.43
N PRO A 129 10.25 -6.46 -3.46
CA PRO A 129 11.03 -5.25 -3.73
C PRO A 129 12.36 -5.54 -4.43
N SER A 130 12.86 -6.77 -4.39
CA SER A 130 14.12 -7.17 -5.02
C SER A 130 13.98 -8.45 -5.85
N SER A 131 14.82 -8.57 -6.89
CA SER A 131 14.94 -9.79 -7.70
C SER A 131 15.74 -10.90 -7.02
N ASN A 132 16.42 -10.62 -5.91
CA ASN A 132 17.38 -11.51 -5.26
C ASN A 132 16.81 -12.28 -4.07
N GLY A 133 15.55 -12.07 -3.70
CA GLY A 133 14.89 -12.77 -2.60
C GLY A 133 14.10 -13.98 -3.07
N THR A 134 13.94 -14.99 -2.19
CA THR A 134 13.01 -16.10 -2.43
C THR A 134 11.58 -15.55 -2.40
N ILE A 135 10.89 -15.63 -3.52
CA ILE A 135 9.47 -15.29 -3.63
C ILE A 135 8.66 -16.52 -3.30
N LYS A 136 7.96 -16.54 -2.17
CA LYS A 136 7.05 -17.62 -1.78
C LYS A 136 5.70 -17.50 -2.47
N LEU A 137 5.20 -16.26 -2.67
CA LEU A 137 3.96 -15.99 -3.38
C LEU A 137 4.20 -14.86 -4.38
N SER A 138 3.89 -15.12 -5.66
CA SER A 138 3.93 -14.09 -6.68
C SER A 138 2.75 -13.13 -6.53
N LEU A 139 2.88 -11.90 -7.06
CA LEU A 139 1.77 -10.95 -7.02
C LEU A 139 0.54 -11.44 -7.82
N ALA A 140 0.76 -12.15 -8.93
CA ALA A 140 -0.32 -12.73 -9.72
C ALA A 140 -1.05 -13.85 -8.96
N ASP A 141 -0.31 -14.68 -8.22
CA ASP A 141 -0.92 -15.70 -7.36
C ASP A 141 -1.69 -15.07 -6.20
N ALA A 142 -1.16 -14.00 -5.59
CA ALA A 142 -1.84 -13.27 -4.54
C ALA A 142 -3.17 -12.66 -5.02
N TYR A 143 -3.23 -12.16 -6.25
CA TYR A 143 -4.49 -11.68 -6.83
C TYR A 143 -5.51 -12.81 -7.04
N ARG A 144 -5.06 -14.00 -7.47
CA ARG A 144 -5.94 -15.19 -7.58
C ARG A 144 -6.48 -15.63 -6.23
N GLU A 145 -5.60 -15.73 -5.21
CA GLU A 145 -6.01 -16.05 -3.86
C GLU A 145 -7.04 -15.06 -3.30
N LEU A 146 -6.84 -13.76 -3.57
CA LEU A 146 -7.79 -12.73 -3.15
C LEU A 146 -9.14 -12.87 -3.89
N ALA A 147 -9.13 -13.15 -5.19
CA ALA A 147 -10.36 -13.30 -5.99
C ALA A 147 -11.24 -14.48 -5.52
N GLU A 148 -10.62 -15.52 -4.95
CA GLU A 148 -11.30 -16.69 -4.37
C GLU A 148 -11.66 -16.51 -2.89
N HIS A 149 -11.14 -15.47 -2.24
CA HIS A 149 -11.34 -15.22 -0.81
C HIS A 149 -12.63 -14.43 -0.56
N PRO A 150 -13.42 -14.77 0.50
CA PRO A 150 -14.70 -14.11 0.77
C PRO A 150 -14.57 -12.68 1.32
N ALA A 151 -13.36 -12.18 1.59
CA ALA A 151 -13.15 -10.82 2.07
C ALA A 151 -13.53 -9.79 0.99
N ASP A 152 -14.36 -8.82 1.38
CA ASP A 152 -14.69 -7.67 0.53
C ASP A 152 -13.51 -6.67 0.55
N VAL A 153 -12.74 -6.65 -0.52
CA VAL A 153 -11.53 -5.83 -0.67
C VAL A 153 -11.65 -4.91 -1.87
N TYR A 154 -11.48 -3.62 -1.64
CA TYR A 154 -11.25 -2.63 -2.68
C TYR A 154 -9.76 -2.63 -3.02
N LEU A 155 -9.41 -3.38 -4.07
CA LEU A 155 -8.04 -3.69 -4.43
C LEU A 155 -7.43 -2.60 -5.30
N GLY A 156 -6.27 -2.11 -4.88
CA GLY A 156 -5.41 -1.24 -5.67
C GLY A 156 -4.11 -1.90 -6.09
N GLY A 157 -3.48 -1.33 -7.10
CA GLY A 157 -2.17 -1.70 -7.58
C GLY A 157 -1.20 -0.51 -7.61
N VAL A 158 0.08 -0.80 -7.87
CA VAL A 158 1.11 0.22 -8.07
C VAL A 158 1.40 0.38 -9.55
N ALA A 159 1.48 1.65 -10.02
CA ALA A 159 1.95 2.05 -11.33
C ALA A 159 3.35 2.64 -11.22
N ILE A 160 4.26 2.27 -12.13
CA ILE A 160 5.67 2.69 -12.09
C ILE A 160 6.04 3.31 -13.44
N ALA A 161 5.96 4.64 -13.53
CA ALA A 161 6.24 5.38 -14.76
C ALA A 161 7.66 5.16 -15.29
N GLU A 162 8.66 5.08 -14.40
CA GLU A 162 10.05 4.82 -14.78
C GLU A 162 10.24 3.43 -15.41
N ARG A 163 9.38 2.47 -15.04
CA ARG A 163 9.36 1.15 -15.70
C ARG A 163 8.81 1.26 -17.12
N HIS A 164 7.81 2.12 -17.35
CA HIS A 164 7.32 2.39 -18.70
C HIS A 164 8.42 3.00 -19.55
N ALA A 165 9.11 4.04 -19.07
CA ALA A 165 10.23 4.68 -19.76
C ALA A 165 11.37 3.69 -20.10
N SER A 166 11.64 2.69 -19.24
CA SER A 166 12.73 1.74 -19.43
C SER A 166 12.35 0.47 -20.22
N LYS A 167 11.11 0.00 -20.14
CA LYS A 167 10.65 -1.29 -20.69
C LYS A 167 9.48 -1.18 -21.67
N GLY A 168 8.81 -0.02 -21.74
CA GLY A 168 7.69 0.26 -22.64
C GLY A 168 6.41 -0.52 -22.34
N ASN A 169 6.30 -1.20 -21.19
CA ASN A 169 5.22 -2.17 -20.96
C ASN A 169 4.40 -1.95 -19.68
N GLU A 170 4.55 -0.83 -18.98
CA GLU A 170 3.80 -0.63 -17.73
C GLU A 170 2.29 -0.55 -17.98
N HIS A 171 1.84 0.07 -19.07
CA HIS A 171 0.42 0.12 -19.45
C HIS A 171 -0.18 -1.28 -19.60
N GLN A 172 0.53 -2.24 -20.22
CA GLN A 172 0.07 -3.63 -20.31
C GLN A 172 -0.07 -4.27 -18.93
N ARG A 173 0.90 -4.03 -18.05
CA ARG A 173 0.86 -4.51 -16.67
C ARG A 173 -0.30 -3.93 -15.87
N LEU A 174 -0.69 -2.68 -16.12
CA LEU A 174 -1.87 -2.07 -15.48
C LEU A 174 -3.15 -2.74 -15.98
N ILE A 175 -3.26 -3.00 -17.29
CA ILE A 175 -4.39 -3.74 -17.87
C ILE A 175 -4.49 -5.14 -17.26
N GLU A 176 -3.37 -5.87 -17.17
CA GLU A 176 -3.31 -7.20 -16.55
C GLU A 176 -3.77 -7.17 -15.09
N LYS A 177 -3.31 -6.19 -14.31
CA LYS A 177 -3.73 -6.02 -12.90
C LYS A 177 -5.21 -5.66 -12.79
N SER A 178 -5.73 -4.82 -13.68
CA SER A 178 -7.17 -4.50 -13.73
C SER A 178 -7.98 -5.75 -14.03
N ALA A 179 -7.56 -6.59 -14.98
CA ALA A 179 -8.19 -7.86 -15.28
C ALA A 179 -8.15 -8.86 -14.09
N GLN A 180 -7.18 -8.70 -13.18
CA GLN A 180 -7.03 -9.48 -11.95
C GLN A 180 -7.73 -8.84 -10.74
N GLY A 181 -8.54 -7.79 -10.94
CA GLY A 181 -9.37 -7.20 -9.91
C GLY A 181 -8.87 -5.88 -9.31
N CYS A 182 -7.75 -5.30 -9.77
CA CYS A 182 -7.35 -3.97 -9.33
C CYS A 182 -8.31 -2.91 -9.86
N GLN A 183 -8.87 -2.11 -8.95
CA GLN A 183 -9.88 -1.11 -9.22
C GLN A 183 -9.31 0.32 -9.24
N PHE A 184 -8.12 0.52 -8.71
CA PHE A 184 -7.40 1.79 -8.76
C PHE A 184 -5.88 1.55 -8.74
N PHE A 185 -5.12 2.61 -9.08
CA PHE A 185 -3.67 2.55 -9.07
C PHE A 185 -3.08 3.76 -8.33
N ILE A 186 -2.02 3.52 -7.57
CA ILE A 186 -1.20 4.56 -6.97
C ILE A 186 0.16 4.54 -7.67
N THR A 187 0.59 5.66 -8.20
CA THR A 187 1.91 5.76 -8.80
C THR A 187 2.99 5.64 -7.73
N GLN A 188 4.13 5.09 -8.09
CA GLN A 188 5.35 5.32 -7.32
C GLN A 188 5.67 6.82 -7.29
N ALA A 189 6.55 7.27 -6.38
CA ALA A 189 6.94 8.66 -6.33
C ALA A 189 7.37 9.15 -7.72
N VAL A 190 6.79 10.26 -8.16
CA VAL A 190 7.04 10.83 -9.49
C VAL A 190 8.30 11.70 -9.42
N TYR A 191 9.40 11.19 -9.93
CA TYR A 191 10.66 11.94 -10.08
C TYR A 191 10.83 12.51 -11.48
N ASN A 192 10.14 11.92 -12.47
CA ASN A 192 10.14 12.35 -13.87
C ASN A 192 8.69 12.51 -14.34
N ALA A 193 8.24 13.76 -14.43
CA ALA A 193 6.87 14.08 -14.84
C ALA A 193 6.57 13.57 -16.27
N GLN A 194 7.55 13.68 -17.20
CA GLN A 194 7.35 13.26 -18.59
C GLN A 194 7.10 11.74 -18.67
N ALA A 195 7.84 10.92 -17.91
CA ALA A 195 7.62 9.48 -17.88
C ALA A 195 6.21 9.11 -17.38
N THR A 196 5.63 9.93 -16.51
CA THR A 196 4.24 9.72 -16.05
C THR A 196 3.23 10.14 -17.11
N ILE A 197 3.46 11.25 -17.80
CA ILE A 197 2.61 11.72 -18.90
C ILE A 197 2.61 10.70 -20.05
N ASP A 198 3.77 10.13 -20.37
CA ASP A 198 3.92 9.16 -21.46
C ASP A 198 3.26 7.80 -21.11
N LEU A 199 3.04 7.51 -19.82
CA LEU A 199 2.34 6.32 -19.36
C LEU A 199 0.81 6.47 -19.47
N LEU A 200 0.28 7.67 -19.22
CA LEU A 200 -1.15 7.97 -19.18
C LEU A 200 -1.72 8.21 -20.57
#